data_5e62af1390ecdb0b27377f60101724ed
#
_entry.id   5e62af1390ecdb0b27377f60101724ed
#
_cell.length_a   1.000
_cell.length_b   1.000
_cell.length_c   1.000
_cell.angle_alpha   90.00
_cell.angle_beta   90.00
_cell.angle_gamma   90.00
#
_symmetry.space_group_name_H-M   'P 1'
#
loop_
_entity.id
_entity.type
_entity.pdbx_description
1 polymer ?
#
loop_
_entity_poly.entity_id
_entity_poly.type
_entity_poly.pdbx_seq_one_letter_code
_entity_poly.pdbx_strand_id
1 'polypeptide(L)'
;VPNNLSFLQKTMLVVGALVLVIFASQWLNLNWGRLELAPTATVTVTGQADGQQTSQVANFSASVTANDADKQVVTNTVNEQMEQLITALKEFGIPDQDLQTNSISVYEYNEPEREIMILTNSVPPSPPNNGKPMWQASNTISITLREISHASDLATLLTESGATNVFGPNFTVDDTIDLDRQLLTEAMADARAKAELLLAGTNQRIKRVISVSETGTQPPMPFYREAGVGVTSDTSLNVPVEPGSQTLYKSVVVIFEIGR
;
A
#
# COMPACT_ATOMS: atom_id res chain seq x y z
N VAL A 1 91.21 2.58 0.60
CA VAL A 1 90.77 3.87 -0.03
C VAL A 1 89.27 3.74 -0.28
N PRO A 2 88.40 4.47 0.41
CA PRO A 2 86.96 4.43 0.08
C PRO A 2 86.73 5.21 -1.18
N ASN A 3 86.22 4.50 -2.22
CA ASN A 3 85.83 5.12 -3.49
C ASN A 3 84.53 5.91 -3.24
N ASN A 4 84.63 7.20 -2.97
CA ASN A 4 83.52 8.14 -2.94
C ASN A 4 83.13 8.46 -4.34
N LEU A 5 82.28 7.61 -4.94
CA LEU A 5 81.60 7.95 -6.18
C LEU A 5 80.86 9.30 -6.04
N SER A 6 81.04 10.21 -6.96
CA SER A 6 80.33 11.48 -6.99
C SER A 6 78.82 11.25 -7.11
N PHE A 7 78.02 12.18 -6.59
CA PHE A 7 76.54 12.10 -6.64
C PHE A 7 76.02 11.75 -8.07
N LEU A 8 76.66 12.36 -9.08
CA LEU A 8 76.32 12.08 -10.49
C LEU A 8 76.60 10.64 -10.92
N GLN A 9 77.69 10.03 -10.40
CA GLN A 9 77.99 8.62 -10.73
C GLN A 9 77.06 7.66 -10.03
N LYS A 10 76.58 7.97 -8.85
CA LYS A 10 75.57 7.18 -8.13
C LYS A 10 74.20 7.24 -8.82
N THR A 11 73.80 8.42 -9.29
CA THR A 11 72.53 8.57 -10.03
C THR A 11 72.57 7.85 -11.37
N MET A 12 73.72 7.91 -12.07
CA MET A 12 73.89 7.21 -13.34
C MET A 12 73.89 5.69 -13.18
N LEU A 13 74.44 5.14 -12.09
CA LEU A 13 74.38 3.72 -11.75
C LEU A 13 72.93 3.25 -11.42
N VAL A 14 72.21 4.07 -10.71
CA VAL A 14 70.77 3.74 -10.36
C VAL A 14 69.93 3.76 -11.63
N VAL A 15 70.08 4.76 -12.48
CA VAL A 15 69.35 4.83 -13.79
C VAL A 15 69.74 3.70 -14.69
N GLY A 16 71.02 3.34 -14.77
CA GLY A 16 71.50 2.18 -15.54
C GLY A 16 70.95 0.86 -15.03
N ALA A 17 70.89 0.69 -13.70
CA ALA A 17 70.27 -0.52 -13.12
C ALA A 17 68.73 -0.58 -13.39
N LEU A 18 68.04 0.52 -13.36
CA LEU A 18 66.60 0.62 -13.67
C LEU A 18 66.35 0.27 -15.16
N VAL A 19 67.19 0.76 -16.08
CA VAL A 19 67.11 0.45 -17.50
C VAL A 19 67.41 -1.03 -17.76
N LEU A 20 68.38 -1.61 -17.04
CA LEU A 20 68.71 -3.03 -17.13
C LEU A 20 67.56 -3.92 -16.61
N VAL A 21 66.90 -3.52 -15.55
CA VAL A 21 65.73 -4.24 -15.02
C VAL A 21 64.55 -4.17 -16.00
N ILE A 22 64.30 -3.01 -16.61
CA ILE A 22 63.29 -2.86 -17.65
C ILE A 22 63.62 -3.72 -18.89
N PHE A 23 64.87 -3.75 -19.28
CA PHE A 23 65.31 -4.56 -20.45
C PHE A 23 65.29 -6.06 -20.13
N ALA A 24 65.66 -6.46 -18.94
CA ALA A 24 65.62 -7.85 -18.50
C ALA A 24 64.17 -8.33 -18.31
N SER A 25 63.22 -7.45 -17.97
CA SER A 25 61.81 -7.79 -17.83
C SER A 25 61.18 -8.23 -19.16
N GLN A 26 61.69 -7.77 -20.30
CA GLN A 26 61.23 -8.20 -21.61
C GLN A 26 61.75 -9.63 -21.99
N TRP A 27 62.89 -10.04 -21.42
CA TRP A 27 63.46 -11.38 -21.66
C TRP A 27 62.90 -12.42 -20.70
N LEU A 28 62.42 -12.00 -19.55
CA LEU A 28 61.92 -12.92 -18.53
C LEU A 28 60.45 -13.32 -18.73
N ASN A 29 59.79 -12.93 -19.84
CA ASN A 29 58.39 -13.24 -20.10
C ASN A 29 57.55 -13.18 -18.79
N LEU A 30 57.79 -12.17 -17.95
CA LEU A 30 56.99 -11.90 -16.81
C LEU A 30 55.62 -11.53 -17.35
N ASN A 31 54.78 -12.52 -17.44
CA ASN A 31 53.37 -12.38 -17.70
C ASN A 31 52.79 -11.61 -16.48
N TRP A 32 52.94 -10.29 -16.54
CA TRP A 32 52.16 -9.42 -15.66
C TRP A 32 50.72 -9.75 -16.00
N GLY A 33 50.12 -10.71 -15.25
CA GLY A 33 48.79 -11.17 -15.51
C GLY A 33 47.94 -9.96 -15.84
N ARG A 34 47.38 -9.91 -17.03
CA ARG A 34 46.32 -8.96 -17.34
C ARG A 34 45.31 -9.10 -16.20
N LEU A 35 45.21 -8.06 -15.40
CA LEU A 35 44.05 -7.86 -14.53
C LEU A 35 42.88 -7.63 -15.50
N GLU A 36 42.39 -8.69 -16.12
CA GLU A 36 41.10 -8.72 -16.76
C GLU A 36 40.12 -8.69 -15.59
N LEU A 37 39.62 -7.51 -15.25
CA LEU A 37 38.35 -7.36 -14.57
C LEU A 37 37.32 -7.94 -15.54
N ALA A 38 37.21 -9.27 -15.57
CA ALA A 38 36.17 -9.94 -16.32
C ALA A 38 34.84 -9.42 -15.75
N PRO A 39 33.96 -8.86 -16.59
CA PRO A 39 32.67 -8.42 -16.11
C PRO A 39 31.97 -9.62 -15.46
N THR A 40 31.56 -9.45 -14.22
CA THR A 40 30.85 -10.51 -13.47
C THR A 40 29.61 -10.87 -14.28
N ALA A 41 29.55 -12.09 -14.79
CA ALA A 41 28.38 -12.56 -15.51
C ALA A 41 27.21 -12.67 -14.52
N THR A 42 26.07 -12.12 -14.88
CA THR A 42 24.89 -12.08 -14.02
C THR A 42 23.65 -12.56 -14.74
N VAL A 43 22.70 -13.10 -14.00
CA VAL A 43 21.33 -13.35 -14.45
C VAL A 43 20.38 -12.59 -13.55
N THR A 44 19.44 -11.87 -14.14
CA THR A 44 18.39 -11.15 -13.42
C THR A 44 17.07 -11.86 -13.66
N VAL A 45 16.38 -12.18 -12.60
CA VAL A 45 15.08 -12.85 -12.63
C VAL A 45 14.10 -12.19 -11.69
N THR A 46 12.83 -12.31 -12.02
CA THR A 46 11.72 -11.89 -11.15
C THR A 46 11.05 -13.12 -10.58
N GLY A 47 11.08 -13.24 -9.26
CA GLY A 47 10.29 -14.23 -8.53
C GLY A 47 8.97 -13.64 -8.08
N GLN A 48 7.93 -14.48 -8.02
CA GLN A 48 6.58 -14.09 -7.65
C GLN A 48 5.98 -15.16 -6.74
N ALA A 49 5.14 -14.71 -5.82
CA ALA A 49 4.29 -15.57 -5.01
C ALA A 49 2.97 -14.86 -4.74
N ASP A 50 1.92 -15.65 -4.59
CA ASP A 50 0.60 -15.17 -4.20
C ASP A 50 0.00 -16.07 -3.12
N GLY A 51 -0.82 -15.47 -2.26
CA GLY A 51 -1.49 -16.18 -1.19
C GLY A 51 -2.84 -15.58 -0.90
N GLN A 52 -3.75 -16.38 -0.41
CA GLN A 52 -5.10 -15.95 -0.02
C GLN A 52 -5.21 -15.91 1.49
N GLN A 53 -5.83 -14.84 1.99
CA GLN A 53 -6.17 -14.70 3.39
C GLN A 53 -7.62 -14.29 3.54
N THR A 54 -8.34 -14.95 4.46
CA THR A 54 -9.71 -14.58 4.82
C THR A 54 -9.70 -13.21 5.49
N SER A 55 -10.69 -12.38 5.17
CA SER A 55 -10.86 -11.09 5.81
C SER A 55 -11.05 -11.25 7.32
N GLN A 56 -10.40 -10.39 8.09
CA GLN A 56 -10.34 -10.48 9.56
C GLN A 56 -11.12 -9.36 10.23
N VAL A 57 -11.30 -8.24 9.54
CA VAL A 57 -12.01 -7.06 10.04
C VAL A 57 -12.99 -6.53 9.02
N ALA A 58 -14.02 -5.85 9.51
CA ALA A 58 -14.97 -5.12 8.70
C ALA A 58 -14.85 -3.61 9.01
N ASN A 59 -14.56 -2.82 7.99
CA ASN A 59 -14.47 -1.38 8.11
C ASN A 59 -15.78 -0.72 7.71
N PHE A 60 -16.27 0.17 8.57
CA PHE A 60 -17.42 1.01 8.32
C PHE A 60 -17.02 2.48 8.36
N SER A 61 -17.78 3.30 7.67
CA SER A 61 -17.72 4.75 7.79
C SER A 61 -19.14 5.28 8.05
N ALA A 62 -19.31 6.01 9.14
CA ALA A 62 -20.58 6.63 9.46
C ALA A 62 -20.40 8.15 9.53
N SER A 63 -21.35 8.90 8.98
CA SER A 63 -21.35 10.34 9.05
C SER A 63 -22.67 10.87 9.63
N VAL A 64 -22.55 11.91 10.44
CA VAL A 64 -23.65 12.74 10.93
C VAL A 64 -23.56 14.06 10.20
N THR A 65 -24.68 14.48 9.61
CA THR A 65 -24.79 15.75 8.87
C THR A 65 -26.07 16.46 9.28
N ALA A 66 -25.98 17.74 9.60
CA ALA A 66 -27.10 18.60 9.89
C ALA A 66 -27.01 19.94 9.16
N ASN A 67 -28.14 20.59 8.96
CA ASN A 67 -28.26 21.89 8.32
C ASN A 67 -29.07 22.83 9.19
N ASP A 68 -28.63 24.07 9.36
CA ASP A 68 -29.35 25.10 10.06
C ASP A 68 -28.98 26.50 9.54
N ALA A 69 -29.83 27.50 9.81
CA ALA A 69 -29.51 28.90 9.49
C ALA A 69 -28.46 29.48 10.48
N ASP A 70 -28.28 28.88 11.64
CA ASP A 70 -27.31 29.28 12.63
C ASP A 70 -26.15 28.27 12.72
N LYS A 71 -24.96 28.79 12.48
CA LYS A 71 -23.72 28.01 12.54
C LYS A 71 -23.53 27.30 13.90
N GLN A 72 -23.85 27.97 14.99
CA GLN A 72 -23.66 27.41 16.33
C GLN A 72 -24.61 26.26 16.60
N VAL A 73 -25.85 26.41 16.17
CA VAL A 73 -26.91 25.40 16.31
C VAL A 73 -26.52 24.15 15.53
N VAL A 74 -26.18 24.28 14.27
CA VAL A 74 -25.79 23.11 13.42
C VAL A 74 -24.57 22.39 13.96
N THR A 75 -23.57 23.15 14.46
CA THR A 75 -22.36 22.55 15.02
C THR A 75 -22.65 21.76 16.28
N ASN A 76 -23.46 22.34 17.19
CA ASN A 76 -23.86 21.67 18.42
C ASN A 76 -24.66 20.39 18.13
N THR A 77 -25.63 20.46 17.21
CA THR A 77 -26.44 19.31 16.80
C THR A 77 -25.59 18.15 16.31
N VAL A 78 -24.62 18.42 15.40
CA VAL A 78 -23.75 17.37 14.90
C VAL A 78 -22.86 16.80 15.99
N ASN A 79 -22.34 17.63 16.91
CA ASN A 79 -21.52 17.17 18.02
C ASN A 79 -22.31 16.27 18.97
N GLU A 80 -23.51 16.66 19.35
CA GLU A 80 -24.40 15.88 20.26
C GLU A 80 -24.75 14.53 19.62
N GLN A 81 -25.15 14.52 18.36
CA GLN A 81 -25.50 13.30 17.65
C GLN A 81 -24.26 12.38 17.47
N MET A 82 -23.09 12.94 17.18
CA MET A 82 -21.86 12.16 17.06
C MET A 82 -21.42 11.57 18.41
N GLU A 83 -21.59 12.30 19.50
CA GLU A 83 -21.32 11.79 20.85
C GLU A 83 -22.24 10.62 21.21
N GLN A 84 -23.52 10.72 20.88
CA GLN A 84 -24.47 9.63 21.06
C GLN A 84 -24.08 8.41 20.24
N LEU A 85 -23.71 8.60 18.98
CA LEU A 85 -23.22 7.53 18.09
C LEU A 85 -21.97 6.85 18.65
N ILE A 86 -20.98 7.62 19.11
CA ILE A 86 -19.75 7.09 19.71
C ILE A 86 -20.07 6.30 20.99
N THR A 87 -20.99 6.79 21.80
CA THR A 87 -21.43 6.11 23.03
C THR A 87 -22.08 4.77 22.69
N ALA A 88 -22.98 4.73 21.72
CA ALA A 88 -23.62 3.50 21.27
C ALA A 88 -22.60 2.49 20.70
N LEU A 89 -21.59 2.96 19.96
CA LEU A 89 -20.50 2.12 19.45
C LEU A 89 -19.65 1.49 20.56
N LYS A 90 -19.34 2.26 21.60
CA LYS A 90 -18.64 1.76 22.79
C LYS A 90 -19.46 0.73 23.58
N GLU A 91 -20.74 0.98 23.73
CA GLU A 91 -21.66 0.02 24.34
C GLU A 91 -21.84 -1.25 23.54
N PHE A 92 -21.77 -1.16 22.22
CA PHE A 92 -21.73 -2.32 21.32
C PHE A 92 -20.45 -3.15 21.47
N GLY A 93 -19.37 -2.58 22.01
CA GLY A 93 -18.11 -3.25 22.28
C GLY A 93 -16.95 -2.84 21.35
N ILE A 94 -17.10 -1.77 20.58
CA ILE A 94 -16.00 -1.23 19.77
C ILE A 94 -15.03 -0.46 20.67
N PRO A 95 -13.75 -0.85 20.76
CA PRO A 95 -12.78 -0.15 21.58
C PRO A 95 -12.36 1.19 20.94
N ASP A 96 -11.89 2.13 21.77
CA ASP A 96 -11.50 3.48 21.33
C ASP A 96 -10.44 3.48 20.23
N GLN A 97 -9.53 2.53 20.22
CA GLN A 97 -8.48 2.38 19.21
C GLN A 97 -9.02 2.05 17.80
N ASP A 98 -10.21 1.46 17.72
CA ASP A 98 -10.87 1.05 16.48
C ASP A 98 -11.90 2.09 16.00
N LEU A 99 -11.98 3.25 16.70
CA LEU A 99 -12.77 4.41 16.35
C LEU A 99 -11.87 5.58 15.96
N GLN A 100 -12.06 6.12 14.76
CA GLN A 100 -11.27 7.24 14.28
C GLN A 100 -12.14 8.30 13.60
N THR A 101 -12.09 9.53 14.07
CA THR A 101 -12.69 10.65 13.36
C THR A 101 -11.85 10.98 12.11
N ASN A 102 -12.48 10.90 10.95
CA ASN A 102 -11.81 11.14 9.66
C ASN A 102 -11.90 12.59 9.23
N SER A 103 -13.07 13.20 9.37
CA SER A 103 -13.29 14.57 8.93
C SER A 103 -14.37 15.27 9.74
N ILE A 104 -14.15 16.54 9.98
CA ILE A 104 -15.14 17.47 10.50
C ILE A 104 -15.17 18.65 9.54
N SER A 105 -16.35 19.00 9.04
CA SER A 105 -16.54 20.13 8.14
C SER A 105 -17.72 20.97 8.58
N VAL A 106 -17.58 22.28 8.50
CA VAL A 106 -18.65 23.25 8.69
C VAL A 106 -18.51 24.31 7.62
N TYR A 107 -19.49 24.44 6.76
CA TYR A 107 -19.48 25.40 5.68
C TYR A 107 -20.85 26.02 5.44
N GLU A 108 -20.81 27.22 4.91
CA GLU A 108 -21.99 27.93 4.44
C GLU A 108 -22.33 27.49 3.03
N TYR A 109 -23.58 27.22 2.77
CA TYR A 109 -24.04 26.94 1.42
C TYR A 109 -25.32 27.75 1.12
N ASN A 110 -25.46 28.14 -0.12
CA ASN A 110 -26.69 28.70 -0.61
C ASN A 110 -27.52 27.56 -1.20
N GLU A 111 -28.71 27.38 -0.67
CA GLU A 111 -29.66 26.43 -1.27
C GLU A 111 -29.90 26.84 -2.72
N PRO A 112 -29.57 26.01 -3.72
CA PRO A 112 -29.82 26.37 -5.11
C PRO A 112 -31.34 26.59 -5.29
N GLU A 113 -31.72 27.74 -5.81
CA GLU A 113 -33.10 27.97 -6.27
C GLU A 113 -33.48 26.82 -7.19
N ARG A 114 -34.41 25.97 -6.74
CA ARG A 114 -35.03 25.01 -7.64
C ARG A 114 -35.82 25.85 -8.64
N GLU A 115 -35.26 26.12 -9.83
CA GLU A 115 -36.02 26.49 -10.98
C GLU A 115 -37.03 25.36 -11.26
N ILE A 116 -38.20 25.47 -10.65
CA ILE A 116 -39.35 24.66 -11.07
C ILE A 116 -39.67 25.18 -12.48
N MET A 117 -39.21 24.45 -13.51
CA MET A 117 -39.74 24.63 -14.87
C MET A 117 -41.25 24.35 -14.81
N ILE A 118 -42.01 25.43 -14.59
CA ILE A 118 -43.47 25.37 -14.59
C ILE A 118 -43.89 25.27 -16.06
N LEU A 119 -44.13 24.06 -16.54
CA LEU A 119 -44.75 23.77 -17.81
C LEU A 119 -46.27 24.06 -17.83
N THR A 120 -46.84 24.60 -16.75
CA THR A 120 -48.27 24.96 -16.70
C THR A 120 -48.48 26.27 -15.97
N ASN A 121 -49.22 27.16 -16.60
CA ASN A 121 -49.53 28.55 -16.26
C ASN A 121 -50.38 28.77 -14.98
N SER A 122 -50.34 27.96 -13.96
CA SER A 122 -51.30 28.03 -12.85
C SER A 122 -50.78 27.79 -11.44
N VAL A 123 -49.50 27.87 -11.18
CA VAL A 123 -48.97 27.83 -9.81
C VAL A 123 -48.29 29.18 -9.53
N PRO A 124 -48.69 29.93 -8.49
CA PRO A 124 -48.00 31.16 -8.12
C PRO A 124 -46.55 30.81 -7.76
N PRO A 125 -45.58 31.64 -8.18
CA PRO A 125 -44.19 31.45 -7.81
C PRO A 125 -44.09 31.42 -6.26
N SER A 126 -43.48 30.40 -5.72
CA SER A 126 -43.08 30.40 -4.31
C SER A 126 -42.24 31.66 -4.04
N PRO A 127 -42.46 32.37 -2.94
CA PRO A 127 -41.67 33.56 -2.64
C PRO A 127 -40.18 33.17 -2.68
N PRO A 128 -39.33 33.99 -3.33
CA PRO A 128 -37.91 33.72 -3.36
C PRO A 128 -37.44 33.54 -1.91
N ASN A 129 -36.83 32.39 -1.62
CA ASN A 129 -36.16 32.21 -0.36
C ASN A 129 -35.07 33.28 -0.34
N ASN A 130 -35.22 34.32 0.49
CA ASN A 130 -34.39 35.53 0.49
C ASN A 130 -32.95 35.21 0.91
N GLY A 131 -32.26 34.30 0.21
CA GLY A 131 -30.84 34.06 0.30
C GLY A 131 -30.27 34.06 1.72
N LYS A 132 -31.03 33.56 2.73
CA LYS A 132 -30.46 33.38 4.05
C LYS A 132 -29.38 32.31 3.94
N PRO A 133 -28.16 32.60 4.35
CA PRO A 133 -27.11 31.61 4.38
C PRO A 133 -27.56 30.44 5.26
N MET A 134 -27.40 29.23 4.73
CA MET A 134 -27.62 28.00 5.45
C MET A 134 -26.24 27.42 5.78
N TRP A 135 -26.07 26.93 6.99
CA TRP A 135 -24.86 26.26 7.42
C TRP A 135 -25.07 24.76 7.38
N GLN A 136 -24.08 24.06 6.86
CA GLN A 136 -24.03 22.61 6.95
C GLN A 136 -22.83 22.21 7.80
N ALA A 137 -23.04 21.35 8.79
CA ALA A 137 -21.98 20.68 9.51
C ALA A 137 -22.04 19.18 9.24
N SER A 138 -20.88 18.58 9.11
CA SER A 138 -20.74 17.13 8.95
C SER A 138 -19.55 16.64 9.77
N ASN A 139 -19.71 15.48 10.42
CA ASN A 139 -18.66 14.77 11.12
C ASN A 139 -18.70 13.31 10.68
N THR A 140 -17.54 12.74 10.34
CA THR A 140 -17.40 11.38 9.83
C THR A 140 -16.45 10.59 10.69
N ILE A 141 -16.87 9.40 11.12
CA ILE A 141 -16.09 8.46 11.91
C ILE A 141 -15.87 7.17 11.10
N SER A 142 -14.64 6.65 11.14
CA SER A 142 -14.32 5.29 10.71
C SER A 142 -14.34 4.35 11.88
N ILE A 143 -14.83 3.14 11.63
CA ILE A 143 -15.06 2.11 12.64
C ILE A 143 -14.45 0.82 12.11
N THR A 144 -13.58 0.19 12.89
CA THR A 144 -13.02 -1.12 12.58
C THR A 144 -13.66 -2.17 13.48
N LEU A 145 -14.46 -3.05 12.89
CA LEU A 145 -15.08 -4.16 13.60
C LEU A 145 -14.22 -5.41 13.46
N ARG A 146 -13.70 -5.93 14.59
CA ARG A 146 -12.86 -7.14 14.60
C ARG A 146 -13.66 -8.44 14.59
N GLU A 147 -14.85 -8.43 15.17
CA GLU A 147 -15.77 -9.58 15.11
C GLU A 147 -16.70 -9.48 13.90
N ILE A 148 -16.24 -9.91 12.74
CA ILE A 148 -16.94 -9.75 11.45
C ILE A 148 -18.35 -10.40 11.44
N SER A 149 -18.61 -11.38 12.30
CA SER A 149 -19.94 -11.98 12.48
C SER A 149 -21.02 -10.99 12.92
N HIS A 150 -20.65 -9.90 13.59
CA HIS A 150 -21.54 -8.84 14.04
C HIS A 150 -21.66 -7.67 13.06
N ALA A 151 -21.17 -7.84 11.82
CA ALA A 151 -21.20 -6.76 10.84
C ALA A 151 -22.62 -6.26 10.50
N SER A 152 -23.59 -7.16 10.40
CA SER A 152 -24.99 -6.81 10.17
C SER A 152 -25.62 -6.07 11.37
N ASP A 153 -25.28 -6.50 12.58
CA ASP A 153 -25.79 -5.88 13.81
C ASP A 153 -25.23 -4.45 13.95
N LEU A 154 -23.93 -4.27 13.65
CA LEU A 154 -23.31 -2.96 13.64
C LEU A 154 -23.93 -2.02 12.58
N ALA A 155 -24.19 -2.52 11.36
CA ALA A 155 -24.85 -1.73 10.32
C ALA A 155 -26.24 -1.24 10.77
N THR A 156 -27.00 -2.09 11.44
CA THR A 156 -28.30 -1.76 12.01
C THR A 156 -28.16 -0.70 13.11
N LEU A 157 -27.24 -0.92 14.06
CA LEU A 157 -26.96 0.02 15.14
C LEU A 157 -26.61 1.42 14.61
N LEU A 158 -25.74 1.50 13.59
CA LEU A 158 -25.33 2.79 13.00
C LEU A 158 -26.50 3.56 12.41
N THR A 159 -27.43 2.87 11.75
CA THR A 159 -28.63 3.50 11.17
C THR A 159 -29.63 3.93 12.25
N GLU A 160 -29.78 3.15 13.30
CA GLU A 160 -30.68 3.45 14.41
C GLU A 160 -30.15 4.53 15.38
N SER A 161 -28.82 4.67 15.48
CA SER A 161 -28.14 5.65 16.35
C SER A 161 -28.01 7.04 15.73
N GLY A 162 -28.71 7.32 14.61
CA GLY A 162 -28.79 8.65 14.03
C GLY A 162 -27.68 9.01 13.03
N ALA A 163 -26.92 8.05 12.54
CA ALA A 163 -26.02 8.30 11.41
C ALA A 163 -26.82 8.69 10.17
N THR A 164 -26.45 9.81 9.54
CA THR A 164 -27.07 10.30 8.31
C THR A 164 -26.69 9.46 7.10
N ASN A 165 -25.43 8.99 7.05
CA ASN A 165 -24.94 8.08 6.03
C ASN A 165 -24.07 7.01 6.67
N VAL A 166 -24.23 5.78 6.19
CA VAL A 166 -23.44 4.63 6.60
C VAL A 166 -22.88 3.96 5.35
N PHE A 167 -21.57 3.74 5.30
CA PHE A 167 -20.86 3.01 4.25
C PHE A 167 -20.18 1.80 4.87
N GLY A 168 -20.22 0.69 4.19
CA GLY A 168 -19.66 -0.58 4.63
C GLY A 168 -20.75 -1.66 4.77
N PRO A 169 -20.36 -2.86 5.25
CA PRO A 169 -19.01 -3.27 5.61
C PRO A 169 -18.05 -3.41 4.42
N ASN A 170 -16.81 -2.96 4.59
CA ASN A 170 -15.71 -3.29 3.70
C ASN A 170 -14.77 -4.25 4.43
N PHE A 171 -14.75 -5.50 3.99
CA PHE A 171 -13.98 -6.54 4.64
C PHE A 171 -12.53 -6.50 4.19
N THR A 172 -11.60 -6.47 5.15
CA THR A 172 -10.16 -6.41 4.89
C THR A 172 -9.38 -7.35 5.81
N VAL A 173 -8.12 -7.57 5.45
CA VAL A 173 -7.15 -8.25 6.29
C VAL A 173 -6.46 -7.20 7.16
N ASP A 174 -6.45 -7.41 8.48
CA ASP A 174 -5.84 -6.49 9.44
C ASP A 174 -4.33 -6.74 9.59
N ASP A 175 -3.92 -8.00 9.67
CA ASP A 175 -2.52 -8.38 9.79
C ASP A 175 -2.07 -9.28 8.63
N THR A 176 -1.16 -8.77 7.84
CA THR A 176 -0.56 -9.48 6.71
C THR A 176 0.89 -9.92 6.97
N ILE A 177 1.47 -9.61 8.14
CA ILE A 177 2.92 -9.73 8.40
C ILE A 177 3.41 -11.15 8.20
N ASP A 178 2.70 -12.14 8.71
CA ASP A 178 3.14 -13.53 8.59
C ASP A 178 2.99 -14.06 7.17
N LEU A 179 1.88 -13.73 6.51
CA LEU A 179 1.68 -14.07 5.10
C LEU A 179 2.69 -13.35 4.20
N ASP A 180 2.98 -12.08 4.45
CA ASP A 180 4.00 -11.32 3.73
C ASP A 180 5.39 -11.97 3.81
N ARG A 181 5.81 -12.42 5.01
CA ARG A 181 7.07 -13.15 5.21
C ARG A 181 7.11 -14.47 4.45
N GLN A 182 6.00 -15.22 4.49
CA GLN A 182 5.88 -16.46 3.76
C GLN A 182 6.00 -16.21 2.25
N LEU A 183 5.22 -15.28 1.71
CA LEU A 183 5.21 -14.95 0.28
C LEU A 183 6.56 -14.42 -0.20
N LEU A 184 7.28 -13.63 0.60
CA LEU A 184 8.64 -13.19 0.26
C LEU A 184 9.60 -14.39 0.17
N THR A 185 9.47 -15.36 1.07
CA THR A 185 10.28 -16.58 1.03
C THR A 185 9.97 -17.41 -0.21
N GLU A 186 8.69 -17.56 -0.55
CA GLU A 186 8.24 -18.27 -1.75
C GLU A 186 8.67 -17.56 -3.04
N ALA A 187 8.55 -16.22 -3.11
CA ALA A 187 9.01 -15.43 -4.24
C ALA A 187 10.53 -15.55 -4.46
N MET A 188 11.31 -15.59 -3.38
CA MET A 188 12.76 -15.84 -3.47
C MET A 188 13.08 -17.25 -3.97
N ALA A 189 12.32 -18.26 -3.55
CA ALA A 189 12.47 -19.62 -4.04
C ALA A 189 12.12 -19.73 -5.53
N ASP A 190 11.03 -19.08 -5.97
CA ASP A 190 10.62 -19.00 -7.36
C ASP A 190 11.67 -18.30 -8.24
N ALA A 191 12.23 -17.16 -7.77
CA ALA A 191 13.32 -16.48 -8.46
C ALA A 191 14.54 -17.39 -8.67
N ARG A 192 14.90 -18.15 -7.63
CA ARG A 192 16.02 -19.09 -7.72
C ARG A 192 15.74 -20.22 -8.69
N ALA A 193 14.56 -20.82 -8.63
CA ALA A 193 14.15 -21.89 -9.55
C ALA A 193 14.16 -21.42 -11.02
N LYS A 194 13.65 -20.20 -11.27
CA LYS A 194 13.69 -19.57 -12.61
C LYS A 194 15.13 -19.35 -13.10
N ALA A 195 16.02 -18.87 -12.21
CA ALA A 195 17.43 -18.69 -12.57
C ALA A 195 18.10 -20.03 -12.89
N GLU A 196 17.86 -21.07 -12.11
CA GLU A 196 18.38 -22.43 -12.36
C GLU A 196 17.85 -23.00 -13.67
N LEU A 197 16.56 -22.79 -13.98
CA LEU A 197 15.95 -23.19 -15.26
C LEU A 197 16.58 -22.47 -16.45
N LEU A 198 16.83 -21.15 -16.37
CA LEU A 198 17.50 -20.39 -17.41
C LEU A 198 18.93 -20.87 -17.66
N LEU A 199 19.60 -21.39 -16.65
CA LEU A 199 20.96 -21.89 -16.72
C LEU A 199 21.06 -23.37 -17.12
N ALA A 200 19.94 -24.11 -17.10
CA ALA A 200 19.92 -25.56 -17.33
C ALA A 200 20.52 -26.00 -18.69
N GLY A 201 20.48 -25.12 -19.72
CA GLY A 201 21.10 -25.38 -21.03
C GLY A 201 22.54 -24.88 -21.15
N THR A 202 23.15 -24.38 -20.09
CA THR A 202 24.48 -23.77 -20.08
C THR A 202 25.41 -24.53 -19.13
N ASN A 203 26.72 -24.29 -19.26
CA ASN A 203 27.70 -24.79 -18.29
C ASN A 203 27.88 -23.87 -17.10
N GLN A 204 26.91 -22.99 -16.82
CA GLN A 204 26.95 -21.99 -15.73
C GLN A 204 26.06 -22.41 -14.59
N ARG A 205 26.42 -21.95 -13.38
CA ARG A 205 25.68 -22.18 -12.14
C ARG A 205 25.58 -20.88 -11.34
N ILE A 206 24.58 -20.78 -10.51
CA ILE A 206 24.44 -19.68 -9.53
C ILE A 206 25.56 -19.80 -8.50
N LYS A 207 26.36 -18.73 -8.35
CA LYS A 207 27.41 -18.63 -7.33
C LYS A 207 26.93 -17.96 -6.06
N ARG A 208 26.29 -16.80 -6.22
CA ARG A 208 25.76 -16.03 -5.07
C ARG A 208 24.70 -15.04 -5.54
N VAL A 209 23.96 -14.51 -4.59
CA VAL A 209 23.06 -13.38 -4.79
C VAL A 209 23.87 -12.09 -4.71
N ILE A 210 23.73 -11.22 -5.71
CA ILE A 210 24.35 -9.89 -5.73
C ILE A 210 23.41 -8.86 -5.15
N SER A 211 22.14 -8.90 -5.57
CA SER A 211 21.14 -7.92 -5.17
C SER A 211 19.76 -8.57 -5.11
N VAL A 212 18.97 -8.15 -4.14
CA VAL A 212 17.54 -8.45 -4.02
C VAL A 212 16.82 -7.13 -3.87
N SER A 213 15.78 -6.93 -4.65
CA SER A 213 14.90 -5.78 -4.55
C SER A 213 13.46 -6.26 -4.55
N GLU A 214 12.71 -5.89 -3.54
CA GLU A 214 11.26 -6.09 -3.53
C GLU A 214 10.62 -5.08 -4.49
N THR A 215 9.77 -5.56 -5.39
CA THR A 215 9.09 -4.71 -6.36
C THR A 215 7.68 -4.45 -5.85
N GLY A 216 7.44 -3.23 -5.41
CA GLY A 216 6.12 -2.67 -5.09
C GLY A 216 5.14 -3.59 -4.34
N THR A 217 4.77 -3.20 -3.15
CA THR A 217 3.58 -3.74 -2.47
C THR A 217 2.34 -3.29 -3.22
N GLN A 218 1.71 -4.17 -3.97
CA GLN A 218 0.34 -3.91 -4.42
C GLN A 218 -0.58 -4.06 -3.22
N PRO A 219 -1.49 -3.10 -2.98
CA PRO A 219 -2.49 -3.26 -1.93
C PRO A 219 -3.32 -4.52 -2.20
N PRO A 220 -3.80 -5.20 -1.15
CA PRO A 220 -4.65 -6.37 -1.29
C PRO A 220 -5.84 -6.06 -2.19
N MET A 221 -6.06 -6.88 -3.22
CA MET A 221 -7.19 -6.70 -4.12
C MET A 221 -8.34 -7.59 -3.65
N PRO A 222 -9.54 -7.03 -3.40
CA PRO A 222 -10.70 -7.82 -3.04
C PRO A 222 -11.10 -8.72 -4.22
N PHE A 223 -11.19 -10.01 -3.97
CA PHE A 223 -11.70 -10.96 -4.95
C PHE A 223 -13.21 -11.02 -4.84
N TYR A 224 -13.91 -10.33 -5.74
CA TYR A 224 -15.36 -10.47 -5.85
C TYR A 224 -15.67 -11.77 -6.59
N ARG A 225 -16.18 -12.76 -5.85
CA ARG A 225 -16.82 -13.89 -6.48
C ARG A 225 -18.15 -13.39 -7.03
N GLU A 226 -18.35 -13.44 -8.32
CA GLU A 226 -19.60 -13.10 -8.98
C GLU A 226 -20.68 -14.03 -8.43
N ALA A 227 -21.41 -13.56 -7.41
CA ALA A 227 -22.59 -14.27 -6.90
C ALA A 227 -23.69 -14.07 -7.93
N GLY A 228 -24.13 -15.17 -8.54
CA GLY A 228 -25.24 -15.19 -9.48
C GLY A 228 -26.46 -14.48 -8.87
N VAL A 229 -26.99 -13.52 -9.62
CA VAL A 229 -28.11 -12.67 -9.23
C VAL A 229 -29.38 -13.50 -9.04
N GLY A 230 -29.66 -13.86 -7.81
CA GLY A 230 -30.98 -14.34 -7.40
C GLY A 230 -31.71 -13.22 -6.66
N VAL A 231 -32.50 -12.43 -7.38
CA VAL A 231 -33.34 -11.40 -6.77
C VAL A 231 -34.57 -12.09 -6.16
N THR A 232 -34.55 -12.32 -4.86
CA THR A 232 -35.77 -12.56 -4.10
C THR A 232 -35.93 -11.43 -3.09
N SER A 233 -36.93 -10.59 -3.34
CA SER A 233 -37.37 -9.55 -2.43
C SER A 233 -38.06 -10.20 -1.22
N ASP A 234 -37.34 -10.30 -0.12
CA ASP A 234 -37.94 -10.56 1.18
C ASP A 234 -37.44 -9.53 2.19
N THR A 235 -38.41 -8.84 2.79
CA THR A 235 -38.23 -7.65 3.61
C THR A 235 -37.81 -8.02 5.04
N SER A 236 -36.60 -8.51 5.21
CA SER A 236 -35.95 -8.52 6.52
C SER A 236 -34.60 -7.84 6.37
N LEU A 237 -34.34 -6.81 7.17
CA LEU A 237 -33.10 -5.99 7.19
C LEU A 237 -31.85 -6.79 7.61
N ASN A 238 -31.90 -8.09 7.61
CA ASN A 238 -30.76 -8.94 7.90
C ASN A 238 -30.09 -9.29 6.56
N VAL A 239 -29.32 -8.35 6.03
CA VAL A 239 -28.54 -8.57 4.80
C VAL A 239 -27.44 -9.58 5.11
N PRO A 240 -27.46 -10.80 4.51
CA PRO A 240 -26.37 -11.74 4.70
C PRO A 240 -25.09 -11.10 4.16
N VAL A 241 -24.07 -11.08 5.00
CA VAL A 241 -22.79 -10.42 4.69
C VAL A 241 -21.70 -11.48 4.61
N GLU A 242 -21.11 -11.64 3.43
CA GLU A 242 -20.06 -12.60 3.18
C GLU A 242 -18.69 -11.89 3.17
N PRO A 243 -17.76 -12.22 4.08
CA PRO A 243 -16.51 -11.48 4.22
C PRO A 243 -15.51 -11.73 3.09
N GLY A 244 -15.66 -12.81 2.30
CA GLY A 244 -14.76 -13.14 1.21
C GLY A 244 -13.31 -13.39 1.65
N SER A 245 -12.42 -13.49 0.67
CA SER A 245 -10.96 -13.58 0.86
C SER A 245 -10.24 -12.55 -0.01
N GLN A 246 -9.06 -12.15 0.42
CA GLN A 246 -8.19 -11.24 -0.33
C GLN A 246 -6.95 -12.00 -0.78
N THR A 247 -6.48 -11.68 -2.00
CA THR A 247 -5.24 -12.23 -2.54
C THR A 247 -4.14 -11.20 -2.38
N LEU A 248 -3.05 -11.62 -1.73
CA LEU A 248 -1.83 -10.84 -1.62
C LEU A 248 -0.82 -11.35 -2.65
N TYR A 249 -0.08 -10.42 -3.24
CA TYR A 249 0.96 -10.70 -4.23
C TYR A 249 2.28 -10.13 -3.74
N LYS A 250 3.35 -10.92 -3.87
CA LYS A 250 4.72 -10.46 -3.65
C LYS A 250 5.57 -10.74 -4.86
N SER A 251 6.45 -9.79 -5.18
CA SER A 251 7.38 -9.91 -6.29
C SER A 251 8.75 -9.40 -5.88
N VAL A 252 9.78 -10.16 -6.22
CA VAL A 252 11.18 -9.81 -5.96
C VAL A 252 11.99 -9.89 -7.24
N VAL A 253 12.83 -8.89 -7.47
CA VAL A 253 13.84 -8.92 -8.51
C VAL A 253 15.16 -9.33 -7.90
N VAL A 254 15.75 -10.41 -8.40
CA VAL A 254 16.99 -10.97 -7.87
C VAL A 254 18.05 -10.97 -8.96
N ILE A 255 19.23 -10.47 -8.64
CA ILE A 255 20.41 -10.52 -9.48
C ILE A 255 21.37 -11.56 -8.90
N PHE A 256 21.60 -12.64 -9.64
CA PHE A 256 22.55 -13.67 -9.29
C PHE A 256 23.86 -13.50 -10.07
N GLU A 257 24.96 -13.70 -9.39
CA GLU A 257 26.24 -13.95 -10.04
C GLU A 257 26.27 -15.39 -10.55
N ILE A 258 26.67 -15.56 -11.79
CA ILE A 258 26.77 -16.87 -12.43
C ILE A 258 28.21 -17.15 -12.87
N GLY A 259 28.56 -18.42 -12.96
CA GLY A 259 29.86 -18.87 -13.43
C GLY A 259 29.94 -20.38 -13.53
N ARG A 260 31.03 -20.84 -14.08
CA ARG A 260 31.33 -22.28 -14.24
C ARG A 260 31.63 -22.93 -12.91
#